data_519bd546a194181957230fe6e466be1d
#
_entry.id   519bd546a194181957230fe6e466be1d
#
_cell.length_a   1.000
_cell.length_b   1.000
_cell.length_c   1.000
_cell.angle_alpha   90.00
_cell.angle_beta   90.00
_cell.angle_gamma   90.00
#
_symmetry.space_group_name_H-M   'P 1'
#
loop_
_entity.id
_entity.type
_entity.pdbx_description
1 polymer ?
#
loop_
_entity_poly.entity_id
_entity_poly.type
_entity_poly.pdbx_seq_one_letter_code
_entity_poly.pdbx_strand_id
1 'polypeptide(L)'
;MRQPALRITLAAAIGSLVAAACGCAQAPERRGGRVPVTVAVAETRSVPYELIATGTVEPIATADVLAQVGGMVTRIAFREGDDVQQGQVLVELDNTAFAAETARTAALLERDRAQSRTAQLAFERTQSLAKQQLVSPGELDDARSVAEAAAATVIADSAAHSRAVLDFEHATVRAPISGRTGRLGVHVGDIVRANEPSSAVVTINQLRPIRVRFTIPQGDMRELQGERQRDVSVYVVRGDADSAVAAGGLAFVDNQVDAASGTLLLKGEFANQDASLWPGAFVRVRLKLHEQQGATVVPTQAVNNSQSGAYIYVVKPDTTVELRPVSVSRSWRDLSIVASGLSPGEVVVTDGQVRLSPGARAAIRMPAGGAGSEPRAGAPAPAGHGGAGSPRQASATGARTAGGTPPAGGDTQR
;
A
#
# COMPACT_ATOMS: atom_id res chain seq x y z
N MET A 1 26.03 23.12 93.44
CA MET A 1 25.78 24.08 94.59
C MET A 1 24.36 24.61 94.42
N ARG A 2 23.54 24.28 95.42
CA ARG A 2 22.41 25.07 95.94
C ARG A 2 21.17 25.32 95.08
N GLN A 3 20.11 24.54 95.36
CA GLN A 3 18.71 24.98 95.52
C GLN A 3 18.62 26.19 96.48
N PRO A 4 17.49 26.90 96.63
CA PRO A 4 16.18 26.40 97.00
C PRO A 4 14.99 27.15 96.36
N ALA A 5 13.82 26.53 96.21
CA ALA A 5 12.67 26.38 97.12
C ALA A 5 11.73 27.61 97.27
N LEU A 6 10.50 27.37 97.02
CA LEU A 6 9.33 27.63 97.92
C LEU A 6 8.41 28.83 97.60
N ARG A 7 7.18 28.60 97.35
CA ARG A 7 5.88 28.92 98.04
C ARG A 7 4.72 28.86 97.03
N ILE A 8 3.85 27.89 97.06
CA ILE A 8 2.73 27.59 97.94
C ILE A 8 1.77 28.78 98.15
N THR A 9 0.59 28.50 97.67
CA THR A 9 -0.79 28.61 98.24
C THR A 9 -1.74 29.57 97.50
N LEU A 10 -2.90 29.02 97.34
CA LEU A 10 -4.28 29.54 97.50
C LEU A 10 -4.91 30.22 96.25
N ALA A 11 -5.83 29.45 95.62
CA ALA A 11 -7.22 29.83 95.40
C ALA A 11 -8.03 28.64 94.85
N ALA A 12 -8.48 27.80 95.72
CA ALA A 12 -9.61 26.95 95.48
C ALA A 12 -10.86 27.83 95.54
N ALA A 13 -11.87 27.48 94.77
CA ALA A 13 -13.20 28.02 94.64
C ALA A 13 -13.45 29.05 93.54
N ILE A 14 -13.68 28.60 92.38
CA ILE A 14 -14.70 29.00 91.33
C ILE A 14 -14.53 28.03 90.16
N GLY A 15 -14.99 26.85 90.29
CA GLY A 15 -14.85 25.79 89.29
C GLY A 15 -16.03 24.86 89.13
N SER A 16 -17.22 25.24 89.53
CA SER A 16 -18.37 24.35 89.47
C SER A 16 -19.56 24.97 88.77
N LEU A 17 -19.42 25.49 87.59
CA LEU A 17 -20.62 25.85 86.79
C LEU A 17 -20.33 26.00 85.24
N VAL A 18 -19.41 25.26 84.63
CA VAL A 18 -19.25 25.23 83.17
C VAL A 18 -19.08 23.80 82.61
N ALA A 19 -19.58 22.81 83.33
CA ALA A 19 -19.50 21.40 82.87
C ALA A 19 -20.83 20.82 82.35
N ALA A 20 -21.67 21.61 81.65
CA ALA A 20 -22.96 21.10 81.17
C ALA A 20 -23.33 21.69 79.76
N ALA A 21 -22.37 21.84 78.87
CA ALA A 21 -22.68 22.22 77.49
C ALA A 21 -21.67 21.70 76.47
N CYS A 22 -21.09 20.50 76.65
CA CYS A 22 -20.47 19.75 75.53
C CYS A 22 -21.51 18.73 75.03
N GLY A 23 -22.59 19.26 74.46
CA GLY A 23 -23.44 18.47 73.56
C GLY A 23 -22.61 17.99 72.40
N CYS A 24 -22.60 16.66 72.20
CA CYS A 24 -22.09 16.00 71.01
C CYS A 24 -22.68 16.68 69.78
N ALA A 25 -21.99 17.60 69.17
CA ALA A 25 -22.20 17.95 67.76
C ALA A 25 -21.70 16.77 66.96
N GLN A 26 -22.58 15.80 66.70
CA GLN A 26 -22.43 14.86 65.60
C GLN A 26 -22.20 15.72 64.36
N ALA A 27 -20.98 15.65 63.84
CA ALA A 27 -20.69 16.24 62.56
C ALA A 27 -21.74 15.71 61.55
N PRO A 28 -22.41 16.59 60.78
CA PRO A 28 -23.35 16.13 59.81
C PRO A 28 -22.62 15.18 58.86
N GLU A 29 -22.98 13.90 58.82
CA GLU A 29 -22.63 13.04 57.72
C GLU A 29 -22.97 13.83 56.47
N ARG A 30 -21.93 14.29 55.75
CA ARG A 30 -22.10 14.83 54.39
C ARG A 30 -22.80 13.76 53.61
N ARG A 31 -24.12 13.83 53.48
CA ARG A 31 -24.90 13.07 52.51
C ARG A 31 -24.25 13.41 51.19
N GLY A 32 -23.32 12.54 50.74
CA GLY A 32 -22.62 12.68 49.49
C GLY A 32 -23.67 12.84 48.42
N GLY A 33 -23.74 14.05 47.84
CA GLY A 33 -24.66 14.31 46.73
C GLY A 33 -24.35 13.29 45.62
N ARG A 34 -25.39 12.69 45.05
CA ARG A 34 -25.22 11.79 43.90
C ARG A 34 -24.56 12.56 42.78
N VAL A 35 -23.41 12.07 42.34
CA VAL A 35 -22.65 12.69 41.22
C VAL A 35 -23.31 12.27 39.90
N PRO A 36 -23.76 13.21 39.06
CA PRO A 36 -24.29 12.87 37.75
C PRO A 36 -23.20 12.29 36.87
N VAL A 37 -23.40 11.07 36.34
CA VAL A 37 -22.48 10.35 35.48
C VAL A 37 -23.20 9.76 34.30
N THR A 38 -22.54 9.76 33.14
CA THR A 38 -22.98 8.98 31.99
C THR A 38 -22.33 7.61 32.06
N VAL A 39 -23.09 6.58 31.71
CA VAL A 39 -22.62 5.19 31.78
C VAL A 39 -22.81 4.46 30.46
N ALA A 40 -22.00 3.42 30.26
CA ALA A 40 -22.14 2.44 29.20
C ALA A 40 -22.02 1.04 29.81
N VAL A 41 -22.54 0.04 29.11
CA VAL A 41 -22.42 -1.36 29.51
C VAL A 41 -21.21 -1.98 28.81
N ALA A 42 -20.40 -2.74 29.52
CA ALA A 42 -19.34 -3.55 28.93
C ALA A 42 -19.98 -4.68 28.12
N GLU A 43 -19.71 -4.67 26.81
CA GLU A 43 -20.29 -5.64 25.87
C GLU A 43 -19.28 -6.69 25.47
N THR A 44 -19.79 -7.89 25.15
CA THR A 44 -19.01 -8.90 24.46
C THR A 44 -19.22 -8.72 22.96
N ARG A 45 -18.14 -8.47 22.23
CA ARG A 45 -18.20 -8.21 20.78
C ARG A 45 -17.10 -8.96 20.04
N SER A 46 -17.38 -9.35 18.78
CA SER A 46 -16.33 -9.73 17.84
C SER A 46 -15.67 -8.47 17.31
N VAL A 47 -14.35 -8.36 17.47
CA VAL A 47 -13.58 -7.19 17.07
C VAL A 47 -12.46 -7.63 16.14
N PRO A 48 -12.32 -7.03 14.93
CA PRO A 48 -11.25 -7.37 14.04
C PRO A 48 -9.89 -6.95 14.63
N TYR A 49 -8.90 -7.81 14.47
CA TYR A 49 -7.51 -7.46 14.75
C TYR A 49 -6.93 -6.79 13.51
N GLU A 50 -6.74 -5.50 13.58
CA GLU A 50 -6.27 -4.67 12.48
C GLU A 50 -4.95 -3.98 12.84
N LEU A 51 -4.00 -4.04 11.92
CA LEU A 51 -2.76 -3.29 12.00
C LEU A 51 -2.80 -2.15 10.97
N ILE A 52 -2.38 -0.97 11.40
CA ILE A 52 -2.29 0.21 10.54
C ILE A 52 -0.82 0.51 10.30
N ALA A 53 -0.45 0.63 9.03
CA ALA A 53 0.91 0.95 8.61
C ALA A 53 0.90 2.00 7.50
N THR A 54 2.01 2.68 7.31
CA THR A 54 2.24 3.51 6.12
C THR A 54 3.04 2.70 5.11
N GLY A 55 2.61 2.73 3.87
CA GLY A 55 3.26 2.01 2.78
C GLY A 55 3.56 2.91 1.58
N THR A 56 4.37 2.38 0.68
CA THR A 56 4.68 2.99 -0.62
C THR A 56 4.21 2.06 -1.72
N VAL A 57 3.52 2.60 -2.69
CA VAL A 57 3.08 1.87 -3.87
C VAL A 57 4.28 1.61 -4.77
N GLU A 58 4.47 0.35 -5.19
CA GLU A 58 5.53 -0.06 -6.11
C GLU A 58 4.96 -0.90 -7.26
N PRO A 59 5.50 -0.80 -8.48
CA PRO A 59 5.12 -1.70 -9.56
C PRO A 59 5.61 -3.13 -9.25
N ILE A 60 4.93 -4.14 -9.79
CA ILE A 60 5.40 -5.54 -9.67
C ILE A 60 6.66 -5.73 -10.50
N ALA A 61 6.68 -5.16 -11.69
CA ALA A 61 7.83 -5.19 -12.60
C ALA A 61 8.07 -3.81 -13.20
N THR A 62 9.34 -3.47 -13.31
CA THR A 62 9.84 -2.27 -14.01
C THR A 62 10.88 -2.72 -15.03
N ALA A 63 10.81 -2.20 -16.23
CA ALA A 63 11.79 -2.48 -17.26
C ALA A 63 12.25 -1.17 -17.91
N ASP A 64 13.56 -0.93 -17.83
CA ASP A 64 14.21 0.09 -18.63
C ASP A 64 14.54 -0.52 -19.99
N VAL A 65 13.89 -0.02 -21.02
CA VAL A 65 14.03 -0.53 -22.40
C VAL A 65 15.25 0.12 -23.03
N LEU A 66 16.24 -0.70 -23.35
CA LEU A 66 17.47 -0.31 -24.01
C LEU A 66 17.50 -0.87 -25.44
N ALA A 67 18.15 -0.16 -26.35
CA ALA A 67 18.49 -0.70 -27.66
C ALA A 67 19.60 -1.75 -27.51
N GLN A 68 19.41 -2.94 -28.10
CA GLN A 68 20.40 -4.03 -28.06
C GLN A 68 21.46 -3.87 -29.19
N VAL A 69 21.12 -3.12 -30.21
CA VAL A 69 22.04 -2.73 -31.30
C VAL A 69 22.06 -1.21 -31.45
N GLY A 70 23.19 -0.67 -31.92
CA GLY A 70 23.29 0.78 -32.15
C GLY A 70 22.71 1.15 -33.51
N GLY A 71 22.10 2.34 -33.60
CA GLY A 71 21.54 2.85 -34.85
C GLY A 71 20.82 4.18 -34.68
N MET A 72 20.42 4.78 -35.76
CA MET A 72 19.60 6.00 -35.77
C MET A 72 18.12 5.62 -35.57
N VAL A 73 17.41 6.34 -34.72
CA VAL A 73 15.99 6.19 -34.53
C VAL A 73 15.23 6.71 -35.75
N THR A 74 14.52 5.83 -36.44
CA THR A 74 13.73 6.18 -37.64
C THR A 74 12.26 6.42 -37.29
N ARG A 75 11.70 5.66 -36.33
CA ARG A 75 10.29 5.75 -35.96
C ARG A 75 10.10 5.43 -34.50
N ILE A 76 9.18 6.16 -33.84
CA ILE A 76 8.65 5.88 -32.51
C ILE A 76 7.19 5.52 -32.68
N ALA A 77 6.78 4.34 -32.17
CA ALA A 77 5.47 3.75 -32.40
C ALA A 77 4.51 3.89 -31.23
N PHE A 78 4.86 4.65 -30.18
CA PHE A 78 4.05 4.89 -28.99
C PHE A 78 4.13 6.35 -28.55
N ARG A 79 3.31 6.77 -27.62
CA ARG A 79 3.36 8.07 -26.94
C ARG A 79 3.69 7.87 -25.46
N GLU A 80 4.24 8.92 -24.84
CA GLU A 80 4.48 8.93 -23.40
C GLU A 80 3.18 8.70 -22.63
N GLY A 81 3.23 7.79 -21.68
CA GLY A 81 2.07 7.44 -20.86
C GLY A 81 1.09 6.44 -21.47
N ASP A 82 1.37 5.91 -22.66
CA ASP A 82 0.53 4.86 -23.27
C ASP A 82 0.70 3.52 -22.53
N ASP A 83 -0.39 2.76 -22.47
CA ASP A 83 -0.34 1.36 -22.05
C ASP A 83 0.12 0.49 -23.24
N VAL A 84 1.19 -0.28 -23.04
CA VAL A 84 1.79 -1.17 -24.05
C VAL A 84 1.72 -2.63 -23.63
N GLN A 85 1.67 -3.52 -24.59
CA GLN A 85 1.71 -4.97 -24.40
C GLN A 85 3.11 -5.52 -24.61
N GLN A 86 3.45 -6.61 -23.92
CA GLN A 86 4.69 -7.34 -24.15
C GLN A 86 4.83 -7.72 -25.63
N GLY A 87 6.00 -7.48 -26.22
CA GLY A 87 6.29 -7.69 -27.65
C GLY A 87 5.87 -6.56 -28.58
N GLN A 88 5.10 -5.58 -28.11
CA GLN A 88 4.70 -4.42 -28.92
C GLN A 88 5.94 -3.62 -29.37
N VAL A 89 5.95 -3.21 -30.65
CA VAL A 89 7.01 -2.37 -31.20
C VAL A 89 6.96 -1.00 -30.54
N LEU A 90 8.10 -0.55 -30.05
CA LEU A 90 8.26 0.77 -29.42
C LEU A 90 9.03 1.72 -30.33
N VAL A 91 10.21 1.27 -30.81
CA VAL A 91 11.10 2.09 -31.64
C VAL A 91 11.67 1.23 -32.75
N GLU A 92 11.81 1.81 -33.93
CA GLU A 92 12.52 1.24 -35.03
C GLU A 92 13.80 2.03 -35.30
N LEU A 93 14.90 1.30 -35.40
CA LEU A 93 16.19 1.85 -35.77
C LEU A 93 16.41 1.66 -37.28
N ASP A 94 17.32 2.40 -37.87
CA ASP A 94 17.78 2.16 -39.25
C ASP A 94 18.39 0.76 -39.33
N ASN A 95 17.72 -0.11 -40.04
CA ASN A 95 18.07 -1.53 -40.16
C ASN A 95 18.76 -1.85 -41.52
N THR A 96 19.04 -0.85 -42.36
CA THR A 96 19.58 -1.02 -43.70
C THR A 96 20.89 -1.81 -43.70
N ALA A 97 21.82 -1.46 -42.78
CA ALA A 97 23.09 -2.17 -42.65
C ALA A 97 22.91 -3.62 -42.17
N PHE A 98 21.99 -3.84 -41.20
CA PHE A 98 21.71 -5.17 -40.70
C PHE A 98 21.03 -6.08 -41.74
N ALA A 99 20.12 -5.52 -42.54
CA ALA A 99 19.50 -6.24 -43.66
C ALA A 99 20.55 -6.67 -44.70
N ALA A 100 21.46 -5.78 -45.08
CA ALA A 100 22.55 -6.11 -45.98
C ALA A 100 23.47 -7.21 -45.44
N GLU A 101 23.81 -7.15 -44.14
CA GLU A 101 24.67 -8.16 -43.50
C GLU A 101 23.97 -9.53 -43.39
N THR A 102 22.66 -9.54 -43.07
CA THR A 102 21.84 -10.76 -43.11
C THR A 102 21.82 -11.40 -44.47
N ALA A 103 21.63 -10.59 -45.54
CA ALA A 103 21.64 -11.09 -46.92
C ALA A 103 23.03 -11.63 -47.31
N ARG A 104 24.12 -10.96 -46.91
CA ARG A 104 25.49 -11.39 -47.16
C ARG A 104 25.81 -12.73 -46.52
N THR A 105 25.48 -12.88 -45.22
CA THR A 105 25.73 -14.13 -44.47
C THR A 105 24.87 -15.27 -44.97
N ALA A 106 23.62 -15.02 -45.37
CA ALA A 106 22.76 -16.02 -46.01
C ALA A 106 23.38 -16.54 -47.31
N ALA A 107 23.91 -15.66 -48.17
CA ALA A 107 24.54 -16.07 -49.42
C ALA A 107 25.82 -16.92 -49.18
N LEU A 108 26.63 -16.56 -48.18
CA LEU A 108 27.80 -17.36 -47.79
C LEU A 108 27.40 -18.76 -47.31
N LEU A 109 26.41 -18.83 -46.42
CA LEU A 109 25.88 -20.12 -45.91
C LEU A 109 25.37 -21.00 -47.06
N GLU A 110 24.65 -20.47 -48.03
CA GLU A 110 24.17 -21.26 -49.17
C GLU A 110 25.31 -21.72 -50.08
N ARG A 111 26.33 -20.89 -50.32
CA ARG A 111 27.55 -21.31 -51.02
C ARG A 111 28.23 -22.50 -50.36
N ASP A 112 28.43 -22.42 -49.04
CA ASP A 112 29.19 -23.41 -48.28
C ASP A 112 28.38 -24.68 -48.02
N ARG A 113 27.06 -24.58 -47.97
CA ARG A 113 26.15 -25.73 -48.04
C ARG A 113 26.28 -26.48 -49.36
N ALA A 114 26.39 -25.78 -50.50
CA ALA A 114 26.61 -26.39 -51.79
C ALA A 114 27.96 -27.10 -51.87
N GLN A 115 29.01 -26.48 -51.37
CA GLN A 115 30.35 -27.06 -51.30
C GLN A 115 30.42 -28.28 -50.38
N SER A 116 29.80 -28.23 -49.20
CA SER A 116 29.70 -29.37 -48.28
C SER A 116 28.98 -30.55 -48.90
N ARG A 117 27.84 -30.31 -49.62
CA ARG A 117 27.15 -31.37 -50.37
C ARG A 117 28.06 -31.99 -51.42
N THR A 118 28.82 -31.21 -52.15
CA THR A 118 29.75 -31.73 -53.18
C THR A 118 30.86 -32.57 -52.53
N ALA A 119 31.46 -32.13 -51.45
CA ALA A 119 32.47 -32.84 -50.71
C ALA A 119 31.93 -34.15 -50.10
N GLN A 120 30.72 -34.12 -49.54
CA GLN A 120 30.04 -35.30 -49.01
C GLN A 120 29.78 -36.37 -50.11
N LEU A 121 29.27 -35.96 -51.29
CA LEU A 121 29.07 -36.84 -52.43
C LEU A 121 30.37 -37.42 -52.98
N ALA A 122 31.49 -36.64 -52.91
CA ALA A 122 32.81 -37.13 -53.28
C ALA A 122 33.30 -38.20 -52.28
N PHE A 123 33.16 -37.96 -51.00
CA PHE A 123 33.49 -38.91 -49.93
C PHE A 123 32.66 -40.20 -50.06
N GLU A 124 31.34 -40.14 -50.27
CA GLU A 124 30.48 -41.30 -50.47
C GLU A 124 30.90 -42.16 -51.67
N ARG A 125 31.28 -41.52 -52.80
CA ARG A 125 31.83 -42.21 -53.97
C ARG A 125 33.14 -42.90 -53.64
N THR A 126 34.09 -42.21 -53.02
CA THR A 126 35.40 -42.78 -52.62
C THR A 126 35.22 -43.92 -51.64
N GLN A 127 34.27 -43.78 -50.68
CA GLN A 127 33.94 -44.88 -49.74
C GLN A 127 33.39 -46.11 -50.46
N SER A 128 32.57 -45.94 -51.51
CA SER A 128 32.03 -47.04 -52.28
C SER A 128 33.16 -47.74 -53.09
N LEU A 129 34.09 -47.01 -53.67
CA LEU A 129 35.27 -47.53 -54.34
C LEU A 129 36.26 -48.25 -53.39
N ALA A 130 36.41 -47.70 -52.16
CA ALA A 130 37.24 -48.35 -51.12
C ALA A 130 36.69 -49.72 -50.69
N LYS A 131 35.36 -49.87 -50.63
CA LYS A 131 34.70 -51.17 -50.36
C LYS A 131 34.99 -52.19 -51.47
N GLN A 132 35.24 -51.71 -52.70
CA GLN A 132 35.63 -52.54 -53.86
C GLN A 132 37.17 -52.70 -53.98
N GLN A 133 37.99 -52.15 -53.04
CA GLN A 133 39.44 -52.17 -53.04
C GLN A 133 40.06 -51.42 -54.24
N LEU A 134 39.37 -50.41 -54.81
CA LEU A 134 39.79 -49.65 -55.98
C LEU A 134 40.52 -48.35 -55.66
N VAL A 135 40.63 -47.97 -54.36
CA VAL A 135 41.31 -46.78 -53.90
C VAL A 135 42.11 -47.08 -52.63
N SER A 136 43.16 -46.28 -52.37
CA SER A 136 44.00 -46.43 -51.19
C SER A 136 43.28 -45.94 -49.89
N PRO A 137 43.65 -46.48 -48.71
CA PRO A 137 43.13 -45.98 -47.44
C PRO A 137 43.41 -44.47 -47.25
N GLY A 138 44.52 -43.94 -47.71
CA GLY A 138 44.86 -42.48 -47.63
C GLY A 138 43.90 -41.62 -48.43
N GLU A 139 43.51 -42.04 -49.68
CA GLU A 139 42.54 -41.30 -50.47
C GLU A 139 41.11 -41.25 -49.81
N LEU A 140 40.73 -42.33 -49.09
CA LEU A 140 39.50 -42.33 -48.32
C LEU A 140 39.55 -41.38 -47.13
N ASP A 141 40.66 -41.34 -46.40
CA ASP A 141 40.86 -40.44 -45.26
C ASP A 141 40.95 -38.96 -45.68
N ASP A 142 41.59 -38.70 -46.84
CA ASP A 142 41.59 -37.33 -47.43
C ASP A 142 40.18 -36.87 -47.81
N ALA A 143 39.40 -37.73 -48.51
CA ALA A 143 38.05 -37.40 -48.91
C ALA A 143 37.14 -37.16 -47.66
N ARG A 144 37.32 -37.98 -46.60
CA ARG A 144 36.64 -37.76 -45.33
C ARG A 144 36.98 -36.42 -44.70
N SER A 145 38.27 -36.14 -44.59
CA SER A 145 38.74 -34.89 -43.95
C SER A 145 38.20 -33.64 -44.70
N VAL A 146 38.14 -33.69 -46.03
CA VAL A 146 37.57 -32.59 -46.86
C VAL A 146 36.05 -32.45 -46.58
N ALA A 147 35.33 -33.59 -46.48
CA ALA A 147 33.87 -33.53 -46.22
C ALA A 147 33.60 -33.01 -44.81
N GLU A 148 34.35 -33.47 -43.80
CA GLU A 148 34.23 -32.98 -42.42
C GLU A 148 34.58 -31.49 -42.28
N ALA A 149 35.67 -31.05 -42.94
CA ALA A 149 36.05 -29.63 -42.96
C ALA A 149 34.97 -28.74 -43.59
N ALA A 150 34.42 -29.19 -44.73
CA ALA A 150 33.32 -28.45 -45.36
C ALA A 150 32.04 -28.43 -44.51
N ALA A 151 31.71 -29.52 -43.79
CA ALA A 151 30.59 -29.55 -42.86
C ALA A 151 30.81 -28.59 -41.67
N ALA A 152 32.04 -28.53 -41.13
CA ALA A 152 32.37 -27.60 -40.04
C ALA A 152 32.25 -26.13 -40.49
N THR A 153 32.61 -25.80 -41.75
CA THR A 153 32.44 -24.44 -42.31
C THR A 153 30.94 -24.06 -42.36
N VAL A 154 30.05 -24.98 -42.79
CA VAL A 154 28.59 -24.73 -42.78
C VAL A 154 28.05 -24.41 -41.38
N ILE A 155 28.55 -25.11 -40.35
CA ILE A 155 28.16 -24.85 -38.95
C ILE A 155 28.59 -23.43 -38.55
N ALA A 156 29.82 -23.04 -38.86
CA ALA A 156 30.34 -21.69 -38.55
C ALA A 156 29.53 -20.59 -39.29
N ASP A 157 29.26 -20.77 -40.57
CA ASP A 157 28.47 -19.79 -41.34
C ASP A 157 26.99 -19.75 -40.92
N SER A 158 26.42 -20.91 -40.50
CA SER A 158 25.08 -20.94 -39.93
C SER A 158 25.01 -20.12 -38.64
N ALA A 159 26.04 -20.21 -37.78
CA ALA A 159 26.11 -19.42 -36.55
C ALA A 159 26.27 -17.91 -36.87
N ALA A 160 27.12 -17.57 -37.88
CA ALA A 160 27.31 -16.19 -38.30
C ALA A 160 26.00 -15.60 -38.89
N HIS A 161 25.28 -16.36 -39.70
CA HIS A 161 23.97 -15.93 -40.24
C HIS A 161 22.92 -15.75 -39.13
N SER A 162 22.83 -16.69 -38.17
CA SER A 162 21.93 -16.55 -37.03
C SER A 162 22.22 -15.29 -36.24
N ARG A 163 23.48 -14.93 -36.04
CA ARG A 163 23.87 -13.68 -35.37
C ARG A 163 23.38 -12.47 -36.14
N ALA A 164 23.60 -12.42 -37.46
CA ALA A 164 23.15 -11.30 -38.31
C ALA A 164 21.62 -11.13 -38.30
N VAL A 165 20.86 -12.25 -38.25
CA VAL A 165 19.40 -12.22 -38.13
C VAL A 165 18.98 -11.63 -36.79
N LEU A 166 19.62 -12.02 -35.68
CA LEU A 166 19.33 -11.46 -34.37
C LEU A 166 19.63 -9.95 -34.31
N ASP A 167 20.74 -9.52 -34.87
CA ASP A 167 21.09 -8.08 -34.90
C ASP A 167 20.06 -7.29 -35.73
N PHE A 168 19.54 -7.86 -36.82
CA PHE A 168 18.47 -7.27 -37.63
C PHE A 168 17.14 -7.21 -36.84
N GLU A 169 16.78 -8.24 -36.13
CA GLU A 169 15.58 -8.27 -35.27
C GLU A 169 15.66 -7.26 -34.16
N HIS A 170 16.85 -7.11 -33.54
CA HIS A 170 17.10 -6.16 -32.46
C HIS A 170 17.09 -4.70 -32.90
N ALA A 171 17.18 -4.42 -34.22
CA ALA A 171 16.93 -3.09 -34.74
C ALA A 171 15.46 -2.63 -34.55
N THR A 172 14.54 -3.56 -34.23
CA THR A 172 13.19 -3.27 -33.80
C THR A 172 13.08 -3.45 -32.30
N VAL A 173 13.08 -2.34 -31.55
CA VAL A 173 12.99 -2.35 -30.08
C VAL A 173 11.56 -2.63 -29.66
N ARG A 174 11.35 -3.66 -28.85
CA ARG A 174 10.03 -4.11 -28.36
C ARG A 174 9.93 -4.03 -26.86
N ALA A 175 8.68 -3.90 -26.37
CA ALA A 175 8.37 -3.92 -24.93
C ALA A 175 8.67 -5.29 -24.31
N PRO A 176 9.55 -5.39 -23.30
CA PRO A 176 9.84 -6.66 -22.63
C PRO A 176 8.73 -7.11 -21.67
N ILE A 177 7.92 -6.17 -21.19
CA ILE A 177 6.78 -6.40 -20.30
C ILE A 177 5.58 -5.58 -20.76
N SER A 178 4.38 -6.01 -20.35
CA SER A 178 3.17 -5.19 -20.48
C SER A 178 3.12 -4.18 -19.34
N GLY A 179 2.74 -2.94 -19.63
CA GLY A 179 2.68 -1.88 -18.63
C GLY A 179 2.49 -0.50 -19.25
N ARG A 180 2.64 0.50 -18.42
CA ARG A 180 2.54 1.90 -18.84
C ARG A 180 3.92 2.49 -19.09
N THR A 181 4.08 3.15 -20.24
CA THR A 181 5.32 3.83 -20.63
C THR A 181 5.50 5.11 -19.79
N GLY A 182 6.74 5.35 -19.42
CA GLY A 182 7.17 6.59 -18.79
C GLY A 182 7.53 7.67 -19.82
N ARG A 183 8.44 8.54 -19.41
CA ARG A 183 9.01 9.58 -20.26
C ARG A 183 9.86 8.96 -21.37
N LEU A 184 9.76 9.51 -22.55
CA LEU A 184 10.59 9.15 -23.71
C LEU A 184 12.02 9.65 -23.51
N GLY A 185 12.99 8.75 -23.67
CA GLY A 185 14.41 9.06 -23.51
C GLY A 185 15.13 9.40 -24.84
N VAL A 186 14.46 9.17 -25.99
CA VAL A 186 15.05 9.32 -27.32
C VAL A 186 14.07 9.97 -28.29
N HIS A 187 14.55 10.59 -29.35
CA HIS A 187 13.75 11.22 -30.42
C HIS A 187 14.08 10.66 -31.76
N VAL A 188 13.18 10.85 -32.73
CA VAL A 188 13.46 10.49 -34.12
C VAL A 188 14.65 11.30 -34.62
N GLY A 189 15.65 10.61 -35.19
CA GLY A 189 16.91 11.18 -35.62
C GLY A 189 18.06 11.03 -34.63
N ASP A 190 17.79 10.67 -33.38
CA ASP A 190 18.83 10.39 -32.38
C ASP A 190 19.60 9.12 -32.75
N ILE A 191 20.89 9.10 -32.39
CA ILE A 191 21.72 7.89 -32.49
C ILE A 191 21.81 7.24 -31.11
N VAL A 192 21.27 6.03 -31.01
CA VAL A 192 21.35 5.20 -29.81
C VAL A 192 22.53 4.22 -29.88
N ARG A 193 23.12 3.92 -28.72
CA ARG A 193 24.18 2.91 -28.60
C ARG A 193 23.64 1.66 -27.93
N ALA A 194 24.20 0.53 -28.32
CA ALA A 194 23.80 -0.76 -27.76
C ALA A 194 24.07 -0.84 -26.26
N ASN A 195 23.06 -1.24 -25.51
CA ASN A 195 23.14 -1.54 -24.05
C ASN A 195 23.67 -0.39 -23.20
N GLU A 196 23.50 0.86 -23.61
CA GLU A 196 23.92 2.02 -22.84
C GLU A 196 22.77 2.57 -21.98
N PRO A 197 22.90 2.57 -20.62
CA PRO A 197 21.84 3.03 -19.73
C PRO A 197 21.45 4.50 -19.93
N SER A 198 22.39 5.34 -20.37
CA SER A 198 22.13 6.76 -20.67
C SER A 198 21.26 6.96 -21.92
N SER A 199 21.16 5.92 -22.76
CA SER A 199 20.34 5.87 -23.98
C SER A 199 19.07 5.02 -23.82
N ALA A 200 18.53 4.95 -22.60
CA ALA A 200 17.27 4.24 -22.36
C ALA A 200 16.15 4.87 -23.19
N VAL A 201 15.46 4.04 -23.96
CA VAL A 201 14.36 4.44 -24.83
C VAL A 201 13.17 4.91 -23.98
N VAL A 202 12.77 4.10 -23.02
CA VAL A 202 11.65 4.35 -22.12
C VAL A 202 11.70 3.38 -20.95
N THR A 203 11.19 3.81 -19.79
CA THR A 203 10.91 2.92 -18.66
C THR A 203 9.46 2.47 -18.73
N ILE A 204 9.20 1.19 -18.59
CA ILE A 204 7.84 0.61 -18.53
C ILE A 204 7.59 0.10 -17.12
N ASN A 205 6.49 0.54 -16.50
CA ASN A 205 6.03 0.09 -15.19
C ASN A 205 4.75 -0.72 -15.32
N GLN A 206 4.74 -1.92 -14.75
CA GLN A 206 3.52 -2.71 -14.64
C GLN A 206 2.62 -2.11 -13.55
N LEU A 207 1.47 -1.55 -13.95
CA LEU A 207 0.50 -0.95 -13.04
C LEU A 207 -0.63 -1.88 -12.61
N ARG A 208 -0.84 -2.98 -13.33
CA ARG A 208 -1.93 -3.94 -13.13
C ARG A 208 -1.40 -5.37 -13.25
N PRO A 209 -1.38 -6.13 -12.15
CA PRO A 209 -1.58 -5.72 -10.76
C PRO A 209 -0.43 -4.83 -10.25
N ILE A 210 -0.61 -4.23 -9.05
CA ILE A 210 0.38 -3.36 -8.39
C ILE A 210 0.61 -3.83 -6.96
N ARG A 211 1.73 -3.45 -6.36
CA ARG A 211 2.06 -3.78 -4.97
C ARG A 211 2.15 -2.54 -4.09
N VAL A 212 1.87 -2.75 -2.81
CA VAL A 212 2.15 -1.78 -1.76
C VAL A 212 3.11 -2.42 -0.78
N ARG A 213 4.26 -1.81 -0.62
CA ARG A 213 5.28 -2.20 0.37
C ARG A 213 5.02 -1.41 1.65
N PHE A 214 4.94 -2.09 2.78
CA PHE A 214 4.75 -1.49 4.10
C PHE A 214 5.45 -2.32 5.17
N THR A 215 5.67 -1.74 6.35
CA THR A 215 6.35 -2.41 7.45
C THR A 215 5.47 -2.46 8.68
N ILE A 216 5.59 -3.54 9.46
CA ILE A 216 4.95 -3.68 10.78
C ILE A 216 6.02 -3.89 11.86
N PRO A 217 5.78 -3.46 13.11
CA PRO A 217 6.66 -3.75 14.23
C PRO A 217 6.82 -5.26 14.45
N GLN A 218 8.01 -5.71 14.86
CA GLN A 218 8.24 -7.14 15.16
C GLN A 218 7.34 -7.68 16.28
N GLY A 219 6.84 -6.81 17.17
CA GLY A 219 5.90 -7.20 18.23
C GLY A 219 4.60 -7.80 17.71
N ASP A 220 4.15 -7.37 16.52
CA ASP A 220 2.92 -7.81 15.88
C ASP A 220 3.11 -9.09 15.02
N MET A 221 4.35 -9.58 14.91
CA MET A 221 4.69 -10.76 14.11
C MET A 221 4.00 -12.04 14.60
N ARG A 222 3.75 -12.17 15.92
CA ARG A 222 3.07 -13.34 16.49
C ARG A 222 1.65 -13.48 15.96
N GLU A 223 0.93 -12.37 15.87
CA GLU A 223 -0.45 -12.33 15.36
C GLU A 223 -0.48 -12.69 13.87
N LEU A 224 0.52 -12.24 13.11
CA LEU A 224 0.65 -12.58 11.70
C LEU A 224 1.01 -14.06 11.47
N GLN A 225 1.87 -14.66 12.31
CA GLN A 225 2.29 -16.07 12.18
C GLN A 225 1.17 -17.07 12.44
N GLY A 226 0.13 -16.69 13.22
CA GLY A 226 -1.05 -17.50 13.47
C GLY A 226 -1.95 -17.64 12.24
N GLU A 227 -1.79 -16.79 11.25
CA GLU A 227 -2.65 -16.69 10.08
C GLU A 227 -1.99 -17.26 8.83
N ARG A 228 -2.81 -17.85 7.94
CA ARG A 228 -2.32 -18.20 6.61
C ARG A 228 -2.21 -16.91 5.79
N GLN A 229 -1.07 -16.71 5.16
CA GLN A 229 -0.79 -15.50 4.37
C GLN A 229 -1.90 -15.18 3.34
N ARG A 230 -2.60 -16.21 2.81
CA ARG A 230 -3.68 -16.04 1.84
C ARG A 230 -4.99 -15.52 2.44
N ASP A 231 -5.18 -15.65 3.76
CA ASP A 231 -6.42 -15.27 4.44
C ASP A 231 -6.35 -13.83 4.98
N VAL A 232 -5.16 -13.21 4.89
CA VAL A 232 -4.91 -11.85 5.36
C VAL A 232 -5.32 -10.83 4.30
N SER A 233 -6.33 -10.03 4.62
CA SER A 233 -6.82 -8.97 3.75
C SER A 233 -6.07 -7.67 4.00
N VAL A 234 -5.64 -7.02 2.93
CA VAL A 234 -4.92 -5.75 2.94
C VAL A 234 -5.79 -4.68 2.28
N TYR A 235 -6.01 -3.59 2.97
CA TYR A 235 -6.80 -2.47 2.48
C TYR A 235 -5.95 -1.21 2.40
N VAL A 236 -6.04 -0.49 1.29
CA VAL A 236 -5.53 0.88 1.18
C VAL A 236 -6.64 1.84 1.55
N VAL A 237 -6.38 2.71 2.52
CA VAL A 237 -7.34 3.70 3.00
C VAL A 237 -6.86 5.12 2.71
N ARG A 238 -7.79 6.03 2.47
CA ARG A 238 -7.49 7.43 2.20
C ARG A 238 -7.76 8.28 3.45
N GLY A 239 -6.74 8.95 3.95
CA GLY A 239 -6.84 9.82 5.13
C GLY A 239 -7.27 9.06 6.38
N ASP A 240 -8.11 9.68 7.21
CA ASP A 240 -8.68 9.09 8.41
C ASP A 240 -10.04 8.40 8.15
N ALA A 241 -10.51 8.43 6.90
CA ALA A 241 -11.74 7.78 6.49
C ALA A 241 -11.59 6.27 6.57
N ASP A 242 -12.59 5.60 7.12
CA ASP A 242 -12.64 4.13 7.27
C ASP A 242 -12.89 3.42 5.92
N SER A 243 -13.13 4.20 4.86
CA SER A 243 -13.41 3.70 3.51
C SER A 243 -12.13 3.23 2.82
N ALA A 244 -12.09 1.96 2.47
CA ALA A 244 -11.03 1.40 1.64
C ALA A 244 -11.12 1.96 0.22
N VAL A 245 -9.99 2.44 -0.31
CA VAL A 245 -9.84 2.84 -1.72
C VAL A 245 -9.56 1.63 -2.59
N ALA A 246 -8.79 0.68 -2.06
CA ALA A 246 -8.48 -0.57 -2.74
C ALA A 246 -8.40 -1.72 -1.73
N ALA A 247 -8.83 -2.90 -2.15
CA ALA A 247 -8.72 -4.15 -1.40
C ALA A 247 -7.79 -5.11 -2.15
N GLY A 248 -6.94 -5.80 -1.41
CA GLY A 248 -5.99 -6.77 -1.94
C GLY A 248 -5.67 -7.84 -0.90
N GLY A 249 -4.72 -8.69 -1.22
CA GLY A 249 -4.22 -9.75 -0.35
C GLY A 249 -2.76 -9.55 0.03
N LEU A 250 -2.33 -10.18 1.10
CA LEU A 250 -0.93 -10.22 1.49
C LEU A 250 -0.17 -11.18 0.55
N ALA A 251 0.75 -10.63 -0.26
CA ALA A 251 1.50 -11.39 -1.25
C ALA A 251 2.87 -11.85 -0.75
N PHE A 252 3.49 -11.09 0.16
CA PHE A 252 4.84 -11.35 0.63
C PHE A 252 5.03 -10.90 2.08
N VAL A 253 5.75 -11.71 2.83
CA VAL A 253 6.27 -11.43 4.16
C VAL A 253 7.76 -11.70 4.09
N ASP A 254 8.57 -10.75 4.51
CA ASP A 254 10.01 -10.90 4.51
C ASP A 254 10.43 -12.00 5.51
N ASN A 255 11.54 -12.64 5.23
CA ASN A 255 12.13 -13.67 6.10
C ASN A 255 13.08 -13.10 7.17
N GLN A 256 13.30 -11.78 7.15
CA GLN A 256 14.19 -11.08 8.05
C GLN A 256 13.54 -9.82 8.61
N VAL A 257 13.75 -9.57 9.91
CA VAL A 257 13.41 -8.30 10.56
C VAL A 257 14.56 -7.34 10.36
N ASP A 258 14.29 -6.12 9.95
CA ASP A 258 15.27 -5.05 9.89
C ASP A 258 15.72 -4.69 11.31
N ALA A 259 16.98 -4.96 11.61
CA ALA A 259 17.55 -4.75 12.94
C ALA A 259 17.67 -3.25 13.32
N ALA A 260 17.73 -2.35 12.34
CA ALA A 260 17.85 -0.91 12.60
C ALA A 260 16.51 -0.30 13.02
N SER A 261 15.41 -0.77 12.43
CA SER A 261 14.07 -0.25 12.70
C SER A 261 13.21 -1.16 13.58
N GLY A 262 13.61 -2.43 13.77
CA GLY A 262 12.81 -3.44 14.47
C GLY A 262 11.51 -3.78 13.75
N THR A 263 11.46 -3.63 12.41
CA THR A 263 10.25 -3.83 11.61
C THR A 263 10.41 -4.99 10.63
N LEU A 264 9.27 -5.60 10.29
CA LEU A 264 9.16 -6.64 9.29
C LEU A 264 8.52 -6.06 8.02
N LEU A 265 9.14 -6.30 6.86
CA LEU A 265 8.64 -5.86 5.57
C LEU A 265 7.56 -6.79 5.04
N LEU A 266 6.46 -6.21 4.58
CA LEU A 266 5.36 -6.90 3.93
C LEU A 266 5.01 -6.24 2.60
N LYS A 267 4.42 -7.03 1.67
CA LYS A 267 3.88 -6.51 0.42
C LYS A 267 2.46 -7.03 0.21
N GLY A 268 1.54 -6.11 0.02
CA GLY A 268 0.17 -6.39 -0.41
C GLY A 268 0.06 -6.26 -1.92
N GLU A 269 -0.72 -7.13 -2.57
CA GLU A 269 -0.98 -7.09 -4.00
C GLU A 269 -2.42 -6.66 -4.28
N PHE A 270 -2.59 -5.74 -5.23
CA PHE A 270 -3.85 -5.11 -5.58
C PHE A 270 -4.07 -5.16 -7.08
N ALA A 271 -5.29 -5.45 -7.52
CA ALA A 271 -5.63 -5.54 -8.94
C ALA A 271 -5.49 -4.21 -9.69
N ASN A 272 -5.75 -3.08 -9.00
CA ASN A 272 -5.60 -1.70 -9.48
C ASN A 272 -6.26 -1.44 -10.86
N GLN A 273 -7.48 -1.96 -11.08
CA GLN A 273 -8.17 -1.83 -12.37
C GLN A 273 -8.49 -0.39 -12.75
N ASP A 274 -8.80 0.42 -11.75
CA ASP A 274 -9.12 1.84 -11.86
C ASP A 274 -7.88 2.76 -11.88
N ALA A 275 -6.68 2.19 -11.79
CA ALA A 275 -5.41 2.90 -11.69
C ALA A 275 -5.37 3.95 -10.56
N SER A 276 -6.12 3.71 -9.47
CA SER A 276 -6.16 4.59 -8.30
C SER A 276 -4.85 4.59 -7.50
N LEU A 277 -4.09 3.48 -7.57
CA LEU A 277 -2.78 3.35 -6.95
C LEU A 277 -1.69 3.66 -7.98
N TRP A 278 -0.85 4.64 -7.64
CA TRP A 278 0.22 5.12 -8.52
C TRP A 278 1.60 4.83 -7.92
N PRO A 279 2.56 4.29 -8.70
CA PRO A 279 3.91 4.02 -8.22
C PRO A 279 4.57 5.23 -7.56
N GLY A 280 5.22 5.03 -6.42
CA GLY A 280 5.85 6.07 -5.62
C GLY A 280 4.91 6.80 -4.66
N ALA A 281 3.59 6.59 -4.74
CA ALA A 281 2.65 7.22 -3.82
C ALA A 281 2.75 6.61 -2.41
N PHE A 282 2.64 7.47 -1.39
CA PHE A 282 2.48 7.04 0.00
C PHE A 282 1.01 6.79 0.29
N VAL A 283 0.74 5.66 0.92
CA VAL A 283 -0.62 5.22 1.26
C VAL A 283 -0.67 4.69 2.68
N ARG A 284 -1.83 4.85 3.33
CA ARG A 284 -2.09 4.17 4.60
C ARG A 284 -2.66 2.78 4.29
N VAL A 285 -2.11 1.78 4.93
CA VAL A 285 -2.47 0.38 4.79
C VAL A 285 -3.13 -0.10 6.07
N ARG A 286 -4.26 -0.76 5.96
CA ARG A 286 -4.93 -1.47 7.04
C ARG A 286 -4.88 -2.97 6.73
N LEU A 287 -4.20 -3.71 7.58
CA LEU A 287 -4.05 -5.15 7.50
C LEU A 287 -5.07 -5.80 8.46
N LYS A 288 -6.05 -6.51 7.93
CA LYS A 288 -7.02 -7.27 8.72
C LYS A 288 -6.50 -8.70 8.86
N LEU A 289 -6.13 -9.10 10.08
CA LEU A 289 -5.61 -10.43 10.36
C LEU A 289 -6.77 -11.41 10.65
N HIS A 290 -7.35 -11.31 11.84
CA HIS A 290 -8.41 -12.20 12.29
C HIS A 290 -9.50 -11.42 13.05
N GLU A 291 -10.57 -12.09 13.41
CA GLU A 291 -11.59 -11.57 14.30
C GLU A 291 -11.46 -12.19 15.69
N GLN A 292 -11.15 -11.36 16.67
CA GLN A 292 -11.13 -11.77 18.08
C GLN A 292 -12.58 -11.91 18.55
N GLN A 293 -13.01 -13.16 18.71
CA GLN A 293 -14.34 -13.48 19.24
C GLN A 293 -14.38 -13.27 20.74
N GLY A 294 -15.52 -12.78 21.26
CA GLY A 294 -15.75 -12.70 22.69
C GLY A 294 -14.94 -11.63 23.42
N ALA A 295 -14.44 -10.61 22.73
CA ALA A 295 -13.70 -9.52 23.35
C ALA A 295 -14.62 -8.64 24.22
N THR A 296 -14.21 -8.37 25.47
CA THR A 296 -14.90 -7.40 26.34
C THR A 296 -14.52 -6.00 25.89
N VAL A 297 -15.49 -5.22 25.42
CA VAL A 297 -15.29 -3.86 24.90
C VAL A 297 -16.02 -2.83 25.73
N VAL A 298 -15.39 -1.67 25.88
CA VAL A 298 -15.99 -0.47 26.51
C VAL A 298 -15.67 0.74 25.66
N PRO A 299 -16.49 1.81 25.70
CA PRO A 299 -16.13 3.08 25.08
C PRO A 299 -14.78 3.57 25.62
N THR A 300 -13.89 4.03 24.72
CA THR A 300 -12.54 4.49 25.12
C THR A 300 -12.59 5.61 26.18
N GLN A 301 -13.65 6.41 26.17
CA GLN A 301 -13.91 7.45 27.15
C GLN A 301 -14.07 6.91 28.60
N ALA A 302 -14.40 5.61 28.79
CA ALA A 302 -14.52 5.02 30.11
C ALA A 302 -13.17 4.68 30.75
N VAL A 303 -12.11 4.57 29.94
CA VAL A 303 -10.77 4.22 30.39
C VAL A 303 -10.03 5.47 30.81
N ASN A 304 -9.57 5.48 32.06
CA ASN A 304 -8.74 6.55 32.61
C ASN A 304 -7.31 6.04 32.82
N ASN A 305 -6.33 6.91 32.60
CA ASN A 305 -4.93 6.58 32.82
C ASN A 305 -4.42 7.29 34.10
N SER A 306 -3.68 6.53 34.91
CA SER A 306 -2.98 7.05 36.09
C SER A 306 -1.51 6.63 36.06
N GLN A 307 -0.71 7.13 37.02
CA GLN A 307 0.69 6.70 37.18
C GLN A 307 0.83 5.19 37.48
N SER A 308 -0.23 4.57 38.06
CA SER A 308 -0.26 3.15 38.39
C SER A 308 -0.87 2.28 37.28
N GLY A 309 -1.28 2.85 36.15
CA GLY A 309 -1.88 2.14 35.03
C GLY A 309 -3.28 2.63 34.68
N ALA A 310 -3.93 1.90 33.75
CA ALA A 310 -5.30 2.17 33.33
C ALA A 310 -6.30 1.70 34.39
N TYR A 311 -7.36 2.45 34.58
CA TYR A 311 -8.46 2.10 35.49
C TYR A 311 -9.81 2.54 34.93
N ILE A 312 -10.87 1.92 35.43
CA ILE A 312 -12.25 2.22 35.05
C ILE A 312 -13.08 2.38 36.36
N TYR A 313 -14.07 3.25 36.31
CA TYR A 313 -15.10 3.31 37.34
C TYR A 313 -16.24 2.40 36.99
N VAL A 314 -16.48 1.38 37.82
CA VAL A 314 -17.59 0.42 37.69
C VAL A 314 -18.72 0.83 38.63
N VAL A 315 -19.93 0.91 38.12
CA VAL A 315 -21.13 1.22 38.93
C VAL A 315 -21.77 -0.09 39.41
N LYS A 316 -21.83 -0.25 40.70
CA LYS A 316 -22.50 -1.40 41.34
C LYS A 316 -24.03 -1.28 41.33
N PRO A 317 -24.79 -2.38 41.54
CA PRO A 317 -26.26 -2.32 41.62
C PRO A 317 -26.81 -1.37 42.70
N ASP A 318 -26.04 -1.12 43.75
CA ASP A 318 -26.38 -0.17 44.85
C ASP A 318 -26.08 1.30 44.48
N THR A 319 -25.72 1.58 43.22
CA THR A 319 -25.30 2.89 42.68
C THR A 319 -23.99 3.42 43.26
N THR A 320 -23.22 2.62 44.01
CA THR A 320 -21.88 3.01 44.42
C THR A 320 -20.86 2.75 43.31
N VAL A 321 -19.83 3.60 43.26
CA VAL A 321 -18.79 3.53 42.21
C VAL A 321 -17.52 2.93 42.80
N GLU A 322 -17.01 1.90 42.17
CA GLU A 322 -15.75 1.23 42.46
C GLU A 322 -14.69 1.62 41.42
N LEU A 323 -13.52 2.04 41.89
CA LEU A 323 -12.35 2.20 41.04
C LEU A 323 -11.70 0.83 40.88
N ARG A 324 -11.59 0.37 39.62
CA ARG A 324 -11.03 -0.94 39.31
C ARG A 324 -9.90 -0.81 38.30
N PRO A 325 -8.69 -1.30 38.62
CA PRO A 325 -7.58 -1.35 37.64
C PRO A 325 -7.95 -2.35 36.55
N VAL A 326 -7.63 -1.98 35.30
CA VAL A 326 -7.89 -2.81 34.11
C VAL A 326 -6.66 -2.89 33.22
N SER A 327 -6.52 -4.00 32.52
CA SER A 327 -5.53 -4.14 31.46
C SER A 327 -6.21 -3.94 30.10
N VAL A 328 -5.88 -2.86 29.41
CA VAL A 328 -6.35 -2.60 28.05
C VAL A 328 -5.35 -3.22 27.09
N SER A 329 -5.80 -4.13 26.22
CA SER A 329 -4.93 -4.76 25.24
C SER A 329 -4.68 -3.85 24.04
N ARG A 330 -5.74 -3.23 23.51
CA ARG A 330 -5.70 -2.32 22.36
C ARG A 330 -6.98 -1.49 22.28
N SER A 331 -6.94 -0.46 21.44
CA SER A 331 -8.13 0.30 21.06
C SER A 331 -8.53 -0.02 19.62
N TRP A 332 -9.83 -0.03 19.35
CA TRP A 332 -10.39 -0.19 18.02
C TRP A 332 -11.51 0.83 17.83
N ARG A 333 -11.32 1.81 16.94
CA ARG A 333 -12.21 2.97 16.79
C ARG A 333 -12.45 3.67 18.13
N ASP A 334 -13.71 3.83 18.53
CA ASP A 334 -14.11 4.47 19.78
C ASP A 334 -14.19 3.49 20.97
N LEU A 335 -13.79 2.23 20.77
CA LEU A 335 -13.83 1.17 21.78
C LEU A 335 -12.43 0.78 22.24
N SER A 336 -12.31 0.51 23.54
CA SER A 336 -11.14 -0.11 24.16
C SER A 336 -11.44 -1.56 24.51
N ILE A 337 -10.52 -2.45 24.12
CA ILE A 337 -10.62 -3.89 24.39
C ILE A 337 -9.91 -4.17 25.69
N VAL A 338 -10.67 -4.66 26.67
CA VAL A 338 -10.18 -4.95 28.02
C VAL A 338 -9.79 -6.43 28.10
N ALA A 339 -8.50 -6.68 28.39
CA ALA A 339 -7.97 -8.04 28.52
C ALA A 339 -8.28 -8.64 29.90
N SER A 340 -8.29 -7.81 30.96
CA SER A 340 -8.58 -8.27 32.33
C SER A 340 -9.06 -7.12 33.22
N GLY A 341 -9.76 -7.44 34.28
CA GLY A 341 -10.25 -6.48 35.28
C GLY A 341 -11.72 -6.07 35.11
N LEU A 342 -12.40 -6.49 34.03
CA LEU A 342 -13.81 -6.16 33.78
C LEU A 342 -14.54 -7.37 33.22
N SER A 343 -15.77 -7.59 33.68
CA SER A 343 -16.65 -8.64 33.16
C SER A 343 -17.68 -8.07 32.20
N PRO A 344 -18.10 -8.84 31.19
CA PRO A 344 -19.22 -8.46 30.34
C PRO A 344 -20.50 -8.21 31.16
N GLY A 345 -21.26 -7.18 30.78
CA GLY A 345 -22.48 -6.78 31.45
C GLY A 345 -22.28 -5.78 32.61
N GLU A 346 -21.07 -5.51 33.05
CA GLU A 346 -20.81 -4.49 34.05
C GLU A 346 -21.02 -3.08 33.50
N VAL A 347 -21.54 -2.19 34.34
CA VAL A 347 -21.81 -0.80 33.97
C VAL A 347 -20.61 0.06 34.31
N VAL A 348 -20.06 0.76 33.29
CA VAL A 348 -18.88 1.60 33.42
C VAL A 348 -19.21 3.08 33.20
N VAL A 349 -18.51 3.97 33.86
CA VAL A 349 -18.72 5.43 33.74
C VAL A 349 -17.94 5.94 32.53
N THR A 350 -18.62 6.65 31.65
CA THR A 350 -18.03 7.26 30.42
C THR A 350 -17.83 8.77 30.53
N ASP A 351 -18.60 9.44 31.43
CA ASP A 351 -18.45 10.87 31.67
C ASP A 351 -18.78 11.22 33.11
N GLY A 352 -18.19 12.29 33.64
CA GLY A 352 -18.36 12.73 35.06
C GLY A 352 -17.32 12.13 36.01
N GLN A 353 -16.29 11.42 35.52
CA GLN A 353 -15.27 10.72 36.31
C GLN A 353 -14.47 11.66 37.24
N VAL A 354 -14.21 12.90 36.81
CA VAL A 354 -13.38 13.90 37.54
C VAL A 354 -14.00 14.23 38.94
N ARG A 355 -15.31 14.02 39.10
CA ARG A 355 -16.04 14.33 40.34
C ARG A 355 -16.26 13.08 41.22
N LEU A 356 -15.79 11.93 40.75
CA LEU A 356 -15.99 10.67 41.45
C LEU A 356 -14.82 10.39 42.41
N SER A 357 -15.18 9.90 43.59
CA SER A 357 -14.26 9.26 44.53
C SER A 357 -14.68 7.81 44.71
N PRO A 358 -13.76 6.89 45.00
CA PRO A 358 -14.14 5.51 45.35
C PRO A 358 -15.21 5.48 46.44
N GLY A 359 -16.31 4.74 46.24
CA GLY A 359 -17.44 4.67 47.16
C GLY A 359 -18.50 5.78 47.00
N ALA A 360 -18.30 6.76 46.08
CA ALA A 360 -19.31 7.78 45.84
C ALA A 360 -20.58 7.18 45.20
N ARG A 361 -21.74 7.80 45.46
CA ARG A 361 -23.02 7.38 44.84
C ARG A 361 -23.21 8.11 43.51
N ALA A 362 -23.41 7.36 42.44
CA ALA A 362 -23.69 7.86 41.09
C ALA A 362 -25.17 8.18 40.88
N ALA A 363 -25.47 9.30 40.20
CA ALA A 363 -26.76 9.54 39.57
C ALA A 363 -26.60 9.22 38.10
N ILE A 364 -27.07 8.05 37.68
CA ILE A 364 -26.93 7.53 36.34
C ILE A 364 -27.77 8.38 35.37
N ARG A 365 -27.10 8.94 34.33
CA ARG A 365 -27.74 9.49 33.16
C ARG A 365 -27.48 8.56 32.02
N MET A 366 -28.52 8.11 31.34
CA MET A 366 -28.34 7.40 30.09
C MET A 366 -27.89 8.40 29.02
N PRO A 367 -26.95 8.06 28.10
CA PRO A 367 -26.60 8.93 27.01
C PRO A 367 -27.86 9.20 26.16
N ALA A 368 -28.17 10.47 25.93
CA ALA A 368 -29.20 10.87 24.98
C ALA A 368 -28.69 10.60 23.56
N GLY A 369 -28.95 9.41 23.02
CA GLY A 369 -28.47 9.10 21.69
C GLY A 369 -28.51 7.62 21.34
N GLY A 370 -29.69 7.06 21.24
CA GLY A 370 -29.93 5.70 20.77
C GLY A 370 -31.39 5.42 20.45
N ALA A 371 -32.20 6.47 20.33
CA ALA A 371 -33.53 6.32 19.77
C ALA A 371 -33.40 6.35 18.24
N GLY A 372 -33.64 5.19 17.60
CA GLY A 372 -33.82 5.10 16.17
C GLY A 372 -34.74 6.21 15.68
N SER A 373 -34.35 6.91 14.65
CA SER A 373 -35.22 7.78 13.90
C SER A 373 -36.34 6.97 13.28
N GLU A 374 -37.44 6.80 14.02
CA GLU A 374 -38.73 6.46 13.42
C GLU A 374 -39.07 7.57 12.43
N PRO A 375 -39.46 7.25 11.21
CA PRO A 375 -39.98 8.27 10.27
C PRO A 375 -41.29 8.77 10.81
N ARG A 376 -41.30 10.02 11.27
CA ARG A 376 -42.49 10.77 11.69
C ARG A 376 -43.45 10.87 10.51
N ALA A 377 -44.47 10.04 10.52
CA ALA A 377 -45.61 10.09 9.62
C ALA A 377 -46.25 11.47 9.67
N GLY A 378 -46.60 11.96 8.50
CA GLY A 378 -47.22 13.18 8.09
C GLY A 378 -48.02 13.99 9.10
N ALA A 379 -47.69 15.25 9.20
CA ALA A 379 -48.63 16.30 9.59
C ALA A 379 -49.14 16.97 8.30
N PRO A 380 -50.46 17.24 8.19
CA PRO A 380 -51.06 17.79 6.96
C PRO A 380 -50.69 19.26 6.77
N ALA A 381 -50.47 19.65 5.52
CA ALA A 381 -50.27 21.01 5.09
C ALA A 381 -51.56 21.85 5.28
N PRO A 382 -51.45 23.15 5.65
CA PRO A 382 -52.58 24.07 5.54
C PRO A 382 -52.73 24.55 4.09
N ALA A 383 -53.96 24.50 3.64
CA ALA A 383 -54.43 24.93 2.33
C ALA A 383 -54.41 26.45 2.14
N GLY A 384 -54.05 26.83 0.96
CA GLY A 384 -54.63 27.88 0.18
C GLY A 384 -54.20 29.32 0.35
N HIS A 385 -53.71 29.94 -0.69
CA HIS A 385 -54.49 30.92 -1.43
C HIS A 385 -53.74 31.30 -2.71
N GLY A 386 -54.50 31.34 -3.79
CA GLY A 386 -54.09 31.56 -5.15
C GLY A 386 -53.65 33.00 -5.44
N GLY A 387 -52.90 33.12 -6.50
CA GLY A 387 -52.52 34.37 -7.14
C GLY A 387 -51.98 34.07 -8.53
N ALA A 388 -52.86 34.28 -9.50
CA ALA A 388 -52.62 34.15 -10.92
C ALA A 388 -51.57 35.14 -11.41
N GLY A 389 -50.80 34.78 -12.42
CA GLY A 389 -49.92 35.69 -13.13
C GLY A 389 -49.16 35.01 -14.23
N SER A 390 -49.74 34.94 -15.39
CA SER A 390 -49.27 34.39 -16.66
C SER A 390 -48.07 35.12 -17.27
N PRO A 391 -47.61 34.72 -18.41
CA PRO A 391 -46.19 34.58 -18.79
C PRO A 391 -45.72 35.73 -19.70
N ARG A 392 -44.45 35.89 -19.84
CA ARG A 392 -43.87 36.66 -20.97
C ARG A 392 -42.72 35.94 -21.62
N GLN A 393 -43.00 35.76 -22.90
CA GLN A 393 -42.18 35.30 -23.99
C GLN A 393 -40.96 36.20 -24.30
N ALA A 394 -39.97 35.57 -24.85
CA ALA A 394 -39.28 35.85 -26.12
C ALA A 394 -38.34 37.07 -26.24
N SER A 395 -37.17 36.82 -26.72
CA SER A 395 -36.53 37.22 -28.01
C SER A 395 -35.03 37.17 -27.81
N ALA A 396 -34.23 36.40 -28.47
CA ALA A 396 -33.76 36.40 -29.86
C ALA A 396 -33.12 37.71 -30.32
N THR A 397 -31.94 37.53 -30.98
CA THR A 397 -31.26 38.50 -31.88
C THR A 397 -30.14 39.26 -31.18
N GLY A 398 -28.88 39.16 -31.62
CA GLY A 398 -28.36 39.37 -32.91
C GLY A 398 -26.80 39.47 -32.91
N ALA A 399 -26.30 39.05 -33.97
CA ALA A 399 -24.92 39.10 -34.46
C ALA A 399 -24.29 40.52 -34.57
N ARG A 400 -22.95 40.51 -34.59
CA ARG A 400 -22.04 41.19 -35.54
C ARG A 400 -20.73 41.57 -34.88
N THR A 401 -19.63 40.96 -35.34
CA THR A 401 -18.66 41.34 -36.36
C THR A 401 -17.72 42.50 -36.00
N ALA A 402 -16.50 42.26 -36.43
CA ALA A 402 -15.37 43.17 -36.70
C ALA A 402 -14.39 43.28 -35.52
N GLY A 403 -13.14 42.93 -35.63
CA GLY A 403 -12.18 43.23 -36.73
C GLY A 403 -11.10 44.08 -36.08
N GLY A 404 -9.87 43.65 -36.14
CA GLY A 404 -8.74 44.44 -35.68
C GLY A 404 -7.43 43.67 -35.71
N THR A 405 -6.79 43.71 -36.83
CA THR A 405 -5.43 43.28 -37.16
C THR A 405 -4.37 44.22 -36.53
N PRO A 406 -3.06 43.84 -36.44
CA PRO A 406 -2.06 44.33 -35.48
C PRO A 406 -1.29 45.58 -35.93
N PRO A 407 -0.31 46.01 -35.19
CA PRO A 407 0.91 46.46 -35.84
C PRO A 407 2.17 45.76 -35.36
N ALA A 408 3.02 45.61 -36.34
CA ALA A 408 4.41 45.23 -36.32
C ALA A 408 5.30 46.36 -35.77
N GLY A 409 6.50 45.99 -35.45
CA GLY A 409 7.67 46.87 -35.35
C GLY A 409 8.44 46.73 -34.09
N GLY A 410 9.62 46.23 -34.18
CA GLY A 410 10.87 46.93 -34.17
C GLY A 410 11.97 46.18 -33.47
N ASP A 411 12.90 45.72 -34.20
CA ASP A 411 14.36 45.80 -34.09
C ASP A 411 14.99 46.19 -32.73
N THR A 412 16.01 45.48 -32.30
CA THR A 412 17.44 45.84 -32.34
C THR A 412 18.27 45.04 -31.31
N GLN A 413 19.27 44.36 -31.85
CA GLN A 413 20.67 44.16 -31.41
C GLN A 413 21.01 44.02 -29.93
N ARG A 414 21.57 42.91 -29.52
CA ARG A 414 23.00 42.57 -29.45
C ARG A 414 23.20 41.12 -29.12
#